data_a1932eebcdd4c9cc2aa8bd415d46d695
#
_entry.id   a1932eebcdd4c9cc2aa8bd415d46d695
#
_cell.length_a   1.000
_cell.length_b   1.000
_cell.length_c   1.000
_cell.angle_alpha   90.00
_cell.angle_beta   90.00
_cell.angle_gamma   90.00
#
_symmetry.space_group_name_H-M   'P 1'
#
loop_
_entity.id
_entity.type
_entity.pdbx_description
1 polymer ?
#
loop_
_entity_poly.entity_id
_entity_poly.type
_entity_poly.pdbx_seq_one_letter_code
_entity_poly.pdbx_strand_id
1 'polypeptide(L)'
;MKALMQELKDNALKAILDADSLENLEALRIKYLGKKGELTAILKQMGKLSAEERPAMGQLANQLRAELESSIETTRTRLEAAALEARLKLEAVDVTIPGDELKLGHKHPMYKALDEIKDIFVGMGFTVLDGPEVELASYNFDKLNAEEGHPSRDWSDTFYFDEDSRVMLRSQTSPMQVRAMETMKLPIRIVAPGRVYRKDEVDATHSPMFHQVEGMVIDKGVTMADLKGTLNLVMEQLFGEGTVTRFRPHHFPFTEPSCEMDVQCHKCGGKGCPTCKGEGWIEVLGAGMIHPRVLEMSGIDSEEYTGWAFGMGLERLAMRRFKISDLRLIFENDIRFLEQF
;
A
#
# COMPACT_ATOMS: atom_id res chain seq x y z
N MET A 1 54.65 -50.77 -45.75
CA MET A 1 53.98 -49.48 -45.61
C MET A 1 52.49 -49.64 -45.37
N LYS A 2 51.75 -50.51 -46.08
CA LYS A 2 50.30 -50.76 -45.78
C LYS A 2 50.05 -51.21 -44.33
N ALA A 3 50.86 -52.15 -43.81
CA ALA A 3 50.74 -52.61 -42.43
C ALA A 3 50.97 -51.50 -41.41
N LEU A 4 51.95 -50.61 -41.64
CA LEU A 4 52.20 -49.45 -40.79
C LEU A 4 51.03 -48.42 -40.81
N MET A 5 50.40 -48.21 -41.95
CA MET A 5 49.20 -47.35 -42.04
C MET A 5 48.02 -47.96 -41.34
N GLN A 6 47.84 -49.29 -41.43
CA GLN A 6 46.76 -49.98 -40.72
C GLN A 6 46.94 -49.92 -39.19
N GLU A 7 48.17 -50.17 -38.74
CA GLU A 7 48.53 -50.06 -37.31
C GLU A 7 48.31 -48.63 -36.78
N LEU A 8 48.73 -47.60 -37.56
CA LEU A 8 48.46 -46.21 -37.22
C LEU A 8 46.95 -45.90 -37.12
N LYS A 9 46.18 -46.43 -38.12
CA LYS A 9 44.73 -46.30 -38.13
C LYS A 9 44.07 -46.80 -36.83
N ASP A 10 44.39 -48.06 -36.49
CA ASP A 10 43.76 -48.73 -35.35
C ASP A 10 44.14 -48.04 -34.02
N ASN A 11 45.44 -47.70 -33.90
CA ASN A 11 45.89 -46.94 -32.71
C ASN A 11 45.31 -45.55 -32.61
N ALA A 12 45.20 -44.79 -33.71
CA ALA A 12 44.68 -43.46 -33.74
C ALA A 12 43.17 -43.44 -33.48
N LEU A 13 42.38 -44.30 -34.13
CA LEU A 13 40.97 -44.44 -33.94
C LEU A 13 40.62 -44.80 -32.49
N LYS A 14 41.36 -45.75 -31.92
CA LYS A 14 41.18 -46.11 -30.51
C LYS A 14 41.48 -44.94 -29.59
N ALA A 15 42.59 -44.25 -29.75
CA ALA A 15 42.99 -43.13 -28.92
C ALA A 15 41.99 -41.96 -29.04
N ILE A 16 41.44 -41.70 -30.25
CA ILE A 16 40.44 -40.65 -30.49
C ILE A 16 39.12 -40.99 -29.80
N LEU A 17 38.67 -42.24 -29.85
CA LEU A 17 37.44 -42.71 -29.21
C LEU A 17 37.56 -42.67 -27.68
N ASP A 18 38.72 -42.98 -27.15
CA ASP A 18 39.01 -43.00 -25.71
C ASP A 18 39.31 -41.58 -25.14
N ALA A 19 39.33 -40.56 -25.98
CA ALA A 19 39.56 -39.20 -25.53
C ALA A 19 38.48 -38.73 -24.53
N ASP A 20 38.92 -38.20 -23.39
CA ASP A 20 38.11 -37.78 -22.25
C ASP A 20 37.91 -36.27 -22.16
N SER A 21 38.68 -35.51 -22.93
CA SER A 21 38.62 -34.03 -22.94
C SER A 21 38.89 -33.44 -24.32
N LEU A 22 38.39 -32.24 -24.57
CA LEU A 22 38.65 -31.51 -25.81
C LEU A 22 40.13 -31.20 -26.00
N GLU A 23 40.85 -30.94 -24.89
CA GLU A 23 42.30 -30.70 -24.92
C GLU A 23 43.07 -31.95 -25.36
N ASN A 24 42.72 -33.10 -24.81
CA ASN A 24 43.30 -34.39 -25.17
C ASN A 24 43.00 -34.71 -26.64
N LEU A 25 41.74 -34.51 -27.08
CA LEU A 25 41.34 -34.70 -28.47
C LEU A 25 42.16 -33.82 -29.45
N GLU A 26 42.40 -32.58 -29.10
CA GLU A 26 43.20 -31.66 -29.92
C GLU A 26 44.68 -32.05 -29.93
N ALA A 27 45.21 -32.51 -28.81
CA ALA A 27 46.55 -33.08 -28.77
C ALA A 27 46.71 -34.30 -29.67
N LEU A 28 45.73 -35.23 -29.72
CA LEU A 28 45.65 -36.36 -30.61
C LEU A 28 45.52 -35.91 -32.06
N ARG A 29 44.77 -34.93 -32.39
CA ARG A 29 44.67 -34.34 -33.72
C ARG A 29 46.04 -33.85 -34.21
N ILE A 30 46.74 -33.12 -33.36
CA ILE A 30 48.10 -32.64 -33.70
C ILE A 30 49.09 -33.77 -33.85
N LYS A 31 49.01 -34.78 -32.97
CA LYS A 31 49.91 -35.99 -33.01
C LYS A 31 49.76 -36.76 -34.30
N TYR A 32 48.53 -37.01 -34.75
CA TYR A 32 48.29 -37.86 -35.91
C TYR A 32 48.19 -37.05 -37.22
N LEU A 33 47.56 -35.92 -37.27
CA LEU A 33 47.25 -35.13 -38.48
C LEU A 33 48.06 -33.86 -38.62
N GLY A 34 48.82 -33.47 -37.60
CA GLY A 34 49.61 -32.23 -37.60
C GLY A 34 50.69 -32.20 -38.67
N LYS A 35 51.28 -31.01 -38.92
CA LYS A 35 52.41 -30.87 -39.93
C LYS A 35 53.59 -31.76 -39.67
N LYS A 36 53.83 -32.14 -38.42
CA LYS A 36 54.86 -33.10 -38.00
C LYS A 36 54.23 -34.38 -37.45
N GLY A 37 52.96 -34.62 -37.70
CA GLY A 37 52.26 -35.78 -37.19
C GLY A 37 52.64 -37.08 -37.84
N GLU A 38 52.22 -38.19 -37.21
CA GLU A 38 52.60 -39.53 -37.59
C GLU A 38 52.19 -39.90 -39.02
N LEU A 39 50.96 -39.50 -39.44
CA LEU A 39 50.53 -39.70 -40.82
C LEU A 39 51.37 -38.90 -41.81
N THR A 40 51.75 -37.69 -41.48
CA THR A 40 52.66 -36.89 -42.35
C THR A 40 54.04 -37.44 -42.42
N ALA A 41 54.53 -38.06 -41.34
CA ALA A 41 55.84 -38.75 -41.34
C ALA A 41 55.83 -39.98 -42.27
N ILE A 42 54.74 -40.75 -42.27
CA ILE A 42 54.61 -41.92 -43.20
C ILE A 42 54.51 -41.44 -44.67
N LEU A 43 53.74 -40.34 -44.91
CA LEU A 43 53.63 -39.74 -46.25
C LEU A 43 55.02 -39.28 -46.81
N LYS A 44 55.90 -38.74 -45.99
CA LYS A 44 57.24 -38.33 -46.40
C LYS A 44 58.09 -39.53 -46.85
N GLN A 45 57.84 -40.73 -46.33
CA GLN A 45 58.56 -41.97 -46.77
C GLN A 45 58.05 -42.50 -48.10
N MET A 46 56.90 -42.01 -48.64
CA MET A 46 56.37 -42.39 -49.95
C MET A 46 57.36 -42.10 -51.12
N GLY A 47 58.26 -41.15 -50.91
CA GLY A 47 59.34 -40.88 -51.92
C GLY A 47 60.20 -42.05 -52.20
N LYS A 48 60.28 -43.08 -51.36
CA LYS A 48 61.09 -44.32 -51.52
C LYS A 48 60.34 -45.45 -52.27
N LEU A 49 59.04 -45.24 -52.62
CA LEU A 49 58.24 -46.27 -53.34
C LEU A 49 58.35 -46.13 -54.84
N SER A 50 58.04 -47.23 -55.55
CA SER A 50 58.00 -47.27 -57.01
C SER A 50 56.91 -46.31 -57.57
N ALA A 51 57.06 -45.89 -58.83
CA ALA A 51 56.10 -44.94 -59.47
C ALA A 51 54.68 -45.53 -59.57
N GLU A 52 54.57 -46.89 -59.63
CA GLU A 52 53.24 -47.57 -59.71
C GLU A 52 52.52 -47.68 -58.35
N GLU A 53 53.26 -47.76 -57.26
CA GLU A 53 52.72 -47.95 -55.94
C GLU A 53 52.26 -46.57 -55.25
N ARG A 54 52.85 -45.46 -55.69
CA ARG A 54 52.60 -44.11 -55.11
C ARG A 54 51.11 -43.67 -55.17
N PRO A 55 50.40 -43.85 -56.33
CA PRO A 55 49.00 -43.41 -56.41
C PRO A 55 48.09 -44.19 -55.44
N ALA A 56 48.28 -45.53 -55.36
CA ALA A 56 47.46 -46.34 -54.47
C ALA A 56 47.73 -46.07 -52.99
N MET A 57 48.97 -45.75 -52.61
CA MET A 57 49.28 -45.36 -51.24
C MET A 57 48.81 -43.96 -50.91
N GLY A 58 48.81 -43.01 -51.87
CA GLY A 58 48.25 -41.69 -51.73
C GLY A 58 46.72 -41.72 -51.46
N GLN A 59 45.99 -42.54 -52.20
CA GLN A 59 44.60 -42.80 -51.98
C GLN A 59 44.31 -43.36 -50.57
N LEU A 60 45.05 -44.33 -50.13
CA LEU A 60 44.93 -44.95 -48.82
C LEU A 60 45.20 -43.95 -47.71
N ALA A 61 46.20 -43.07 -47.86
CA ALA A 61 46.56 -42.08 -46.91
C ALA A 61 45.45 -40.96 -46.81
N ASN A 62 44.87 -40.57 -47.97
CA ASN A 62 43.78 -39.65 -47.99
C ASN A 62 42.49 -40.21 -47.36
N GLN A 63 42.19 -41.49 -47.59
CA GLN A 63 41.09 -42.18 -46.94
C GLN A 63 41.32 -42.26 -45.43
N LEU A 64 42.49 -42.65 -44.98
CA LEU A 64 42.83 -42.67 -43.56
C LEU A 64 42.71 -41.29 -42.92
N ARG A 65 43.19 -40.26 -43.61
CA ARG A 65 43.01 -38.85 -43.13
C ARG A 65 41.59 -38.49 -42.96
N ALA A 66 40.71 -38.74 -43.95
CA ALA A 66 39.28 -38.43 -43.88
C ALA A 66 38.61 -39.22 -42.77
N GLU A 67 38.94 -40.49 -42.56
CA GLU A 67 38.42 -41.32 -41.47
C GLU A 67 38.81 -40.76 -40.09
N LEU A 68 40.08 -40.37 -39.91
CA LEU A 68 40.54 -39.76 -38.65
C LEU A 68 39.89 -38.41 -38.41
N GLU A 69 39.78 -37.52 -39.41
CA GLU A 69 39.10 -36.24 -39.32
C GLU A 69 37.63 -36.41 -38.93
N SER A 70 36.93 -37.38 -39.55
CA SER A 70 35.55 -37.73 -39.22
C SER A 70 35.39 -38.23 -37.78
N SER A 71 36.32 -39.13 -37.35
CA SER A 71 36.30 -39.64 -35.98
C SER A 71 36.57 -38.57 -34.94
N ILE A 72 37.50 -37.65 -35.23
CA ILE A 72 37.78 -36.48 -34.36
C ILE A 72 36.55 -35.60 -34.24
N GLU A 73 35.86 -35.29 -35.34
CA GLU A 73 34.66 -34.44 -35.31
C GLU A 73 33.50 -35.08 -34.55
N THR A 74 33.29 -36.37 -34.74
CA THR A 74 32.30 -37.15 -34.00
C THR A 74 32.60 -37.14 -32.49
N THR A 75 33.87 -37.39 -32.13
CA THR A 75 34.28 -37.37 -30.71
C THR A 75 34.21 -35.97 -30.11
N ARG A 76 34.53 -34.91 -30.86
CA ARG A 76 34.38 -33.53 -30.45
C ARG A 76 32.93 -33.22 -30.12
N THR A 77 32.00 -33.51 -31.02
CA THR A 77 30.57 -33.30 -30.81
C THR A 77 30.08 -34.03 -29.56
N ARG A 78 30.53 -35.27 -29.34
CA ARG A 78 30.19 -36.03 -28.12
C ARG A 78 30.70 -35.36 -26.84
N LEU A 79 31.97 -34.89 -26.85
CA LEU A 79 32.58 -34.25 -25.69
C LEU A 79 31.94 -32.88 -25.39
N GLU A 80 31.63 -32.08 -26.44
CA GLU A 80 30.94 -30.80 -26.31
C GLU A 80 29.53 -30.98 -25.75
N ALA A 81 28.79 -31.97 -26.24
CA ALA A 81 27.45 -32.29 -25.73
C ALA A 81 27.50 -32.73 -24.26
N ALA A 82 28.46 -33.60 -23.90
CA ALA A 82 28.62 -34.01 -22.51
C ALA A 82 29.02 -32.86 -21.58
N ALA A 83 29.90 -31.96 -22.02
CA ALA A 83 30.29 -30.78 -21.28
C ALA A 83 29.11 -29.80 -21.08
N LEU A 84 28.31 -29.61 -22.14
CA LEU A 84 27.09 -28.78 -22.06
C LEU A 84 26.07 -29.40 -21.08
N GLU A 85 25.83 -30.69 -21.15
CA GLU A 85 24.89 -31.37 -20.24
C GLU A 85 25.35 -31.27 -18.77
N ALA A 86 26.66 -31.46 -18.53
CA ALA A 86 27.22 -31.31 -17.19
C ALA A 86 27.06 -29.87 -16.66
N ARG A 87 27.30 -28.88 -17.53
CA ARG A 87 27.07 -27.45 -17.17
C ARG A 87 25.61 -27.16 -16.88
N LEU A 88 24.69 -27.60 -17.71
CA LEU A 88 23.27 -27.41 -17.53
C LEU A 88 22.76 -28.05 -16.23
N LYS A 89 23.32 -29.22 -15.86
CA LYS A 89 23.00 -29.85 -14.56
C LYS A 89 23.49 -29.05 -13.37
N LEU A 90 24.67 -28.42 -13.48
CA LEU A 90 25.20 -27.54 -12.40
C LEU A 90 24.48 -26.21 -12.30
N GLU A 91 24.01 -25.68 -13.42
CA GLU A 91 23.25 -24.41 -13.49
C GLU A 91 21.74 -24.61 -13.23
N ALA A 92 21.27 -25.84 -13.01
CA ALA A 92 19.88 -26.11 -12.75
C ALA A 92 19.43 -25.44 -11.45
N VAL A 93 18.41 -24.60 -11.53
CA VAL A 93 17.79 -23.92 -10.39
C VAL A 93 16.43 -24.55 -10.14
N ASP A 94 16.14 -24.84 -8.88
CA ASP A 94 14.82 -25.31 -8.48
C ASP A 94 13.81 -24.15 -8.54
N VAL A 95 13.02 -24.12 -9.61
CA VAL A 95 12.00 -23.10 -9.84
C VAL A 95 10.73 -23.31 -8.99
N THR A 96 10.66 -24.39 -8.21
CA THR A 96 9.54 -24.65 -7.30
C THR A 96 9.72 -24.00 -5.94
N ILE A 97 10.94 -23.53 -5.64
CA ILE A 97 11.19 -22.73 -4.42
C ILE A 97 10.47 -21.40 -4.59
N PRO A 98 9.54 -21.04 -3.67
CA PRO A 98 8.85 -19.75 -3.74
C PRO A 98 9.86 -18.60 -3.63
N GLY A 99 9.71 -17.61 -4.50
CA GLY A 99 10.46 -16.35 -4.41
C GLY A 99 10.00 -15.50 -3.23
N ASP A 100 10.71 -14.39 -2.99
CA ASP A 100 10.27 -13.38 -2.02
C ASP A 100 8.94 -12.78 -2.48
N GLU A 101 7.90 -12.93 -1.65
CA GLU A 101 6.63 -12.26 -1.87
C GLU A 101 6.80 -10.76 -1.64
N LEU A 102 6.47 -9.97 -2.65
CA LEU A 102 6.34 -8.53 -2.51
C LEU A 102 5.15 -8.23 -1.57
N LYS A 103 5.45 -7.86 -0.33
CA LYS A 103 4.43 -7.39 0.61
C LYS A 103 3.94 -6.03 0.12
N LEU A 104 2.71 -5.98 -0.38
CA LEU A 104 2.04 -4.73 -0.70
C LEU A 104 1.72 -3.99 0.61
N GLY A 105 2.03 -2.70 0.63
CA GLY A 105 1.64 -1.85 1.75
C GLY A 105 0.12 -1.68 1.82
N HIS A 106 -0.40 -1.53 3.02
CA HIS A 106 -1.83 -1.31 3.29
C HIS A 106 -2.06 0.07 3.87
N LYS A 107 -3.21 0.65 3.54
CA LYS A 107 -3.62 1.92 4.12
C LYS A 107 -4.07 1.70 5.55
N HIS A 108 -3.62 2.57 6.47
CA HIS A 108 -4.01 2.53 7.88
C HIS A 108 -5.56 2.57 8.03
N PRO A 109 -6.17 1.80 8.94
CA PRO A 109 -7.64 1.70 9.06
C PRO A 109 -8.32 3.06 9.29
N MET A 110 -7.68 3.98 10.01
CA MET A 110 -8.17 5.35 10.16
C MET A 110 -8.33 6.09 8.84
N TYR A 111 -7.32 5.99 7.96
CA TYR A 111 -7.40 6.64 6.65
C TYR A 111 -8.37 5.94 5.70
N LYS A 112 -8.59 4.63 5.85
CA LYS A 112 -9.68 3.94 5.12
C LYS A 112 -11.05 4.49 5.53
N ALA A 113 -11.30 4.61 6.84
CA ALA A 113 -12.54 5.20 7.34
C ALA A 113 -12.71 6.66 6.91
N LEU A 114 -11.63 7.45 6.95
CA LEU A 114 -11.64 8.84 6.52
C LEU A 114 -11.98 9.00 5.04
N ASP A 115 -11.40 8.16 4.19
CA ASP A 115 -11.68 8.21 2.75
C ASP A 115 -13.15 7.83 2.46
N GLU A 116 -13.67 6.76 3.10
CA GLU A 116 -15.10 6.40 2.98
C GLU A 116 -16.01 7.59 3.34
N ILE A 117 -15.72 8.29 4.45
CA ILE A 117 -16.52 9.46 4.87
C ILE A 117 -16.38 10.61 3.87
N LYS A 118 -15.16 10.92 3.43
CA LYS A 118 -14.96 12.00 2.44
C LYS A 118 -15.69 11.70 1.14
N ASP A 119 -15.61 10.47 0.64
CA ASP A 119 -16.27 10.08 -0.60
C ASP A 119 -17.80 10.23 -0.50
N ILE A 120 -18.39 9.88 0.65
CA ILE A 120 -19.83 10.10 0.91
C ILE A 120 -20.18 11.59 0.82
N PHE A 121 -19.46 12.45 1.52
CA PHE A 121 -19.76 13.88 1.53
C PHE A 121 -19.46 14.56 0.18
N VAL A 122 -18.37 14.20 -0.48
CA VAL A 122 -18.07 14.68 -1.83
C VAL A 122 -19.15 14.26 -2.82
N GLY A 123 -19.65 13.01 -2.72
CA GLY A 123 -20.81 12.53 -3.51
C GLY A 123 -22.10 13.31 -3.26
N MET A 124 -22.25 13.93 -2.10
CA MET A 124 -23.38 14.84 -1.76
C MET A 124 -23.10 16.30 -2.11
N GLY A 125 -21.96 16.62 -2.74
CA GLY A 125 -21.62 17.98 -3.18
C GLY A 125 -20.93 18.85 -2.12
N PHE A 126 -20.31 18.25 -1.11
CA PHE A 126 -19.50 18.96 -0.12
C PHE A 126 -18.07 19.16 -0.61
N THR A 127 -17.49 20.29 -0.22
CA THR A 127 -16.07 20.58 -0.43
C THR A 127 -15.27 20.16 0.80
N VAL A 128 -14.19 19.38 0.60
CA VAL A 128 -13.29 19.02 1.69
C VAL A 128 -12.32 20.17 1.93
N LEU A 129 -12.25 20.65 3.17
CA LEU A 129 -11.32 21.70 3.60
C LEU A 129 -10.35 21.16 4.64
N ASP A 130 -9.11 21.63 4.55
CA ASP A 130 -8.07 21.39 5.56
C ASP A 130 -7.64 22.71 6.20
N GLY A 131 -7.11 22.66 7.43
CA GLY A 131 -6.70 23.82 8.14
C GLY A 131 -5.64 23.58 9.21
N PRO A 132 -5.14 24.69 9.83
CA PRO A 132 -4.04 24.63 10.78
C PRO A 132 -4.42 23.88 12.07
N GLU A 133 -3.49 23.08 12.59
CA GLU A 133 -3.64 22.42 13.89
C GLU A 133 -3.30 23.37 15.05
N VAL A 134 -2.36 24.30 14.82
CA VAL A 134 -2.09 25.42 15.74
C VAL A 134 -3.02 26.55 15.38
N GLU A 135 -3.91 26.90 16.30
CA GLU A 135 -5.03 27.80 16.03
C GLU A 135 -5.09 28.95 17.03
N LEU A 136 -5.76 30.01 16.64
CA LEU A 136 -6.10 31.11 17.55
C LEU A 136 -7.35 30.76 18.38
N ALA A 137 -7.30 31.07 19.67
CA ALA A 137 -8.43 30.85 20.57
C ALA A 137 -9.72 31.59 20.09
N SER A 138 -9.53 32.71 19.39
CA SER A 138 -10.66 33.44 18.79
C SER A 138 -11.42 32.62 17.74
N TYR A 139 -10.74 31.79 16.95
CA TYR A 139 -11.38 30.89 15.99
C TYR A 139 -11.91 29.61 16.65
N ASN A 140 -11.21 29.11 17.67
CA ASN A 140 -11.59 27.86 18.34
C ASN A 140 -12.73 28.06 19.33
N PHE A 141 -12.93 29.30 19.87
CA PHE A 141 -13.90 29.61 20.93
C PHE A 141 -14.72 30.83 20.64
N ASP A 142 -14.12 32.03 20.53
CA ASP A 142 -14.88 33.31 20.55
C ASP A 142 -15.87 33.38 19.40
N LYS A 143 -15.45 33.13 18.18
CA LYS A 143 -16.30 33.11 16.96
C LYS A 143 -17.26 31.91 16.89
N LEU A 144 -17.13 30.97 17.80
CA LEU A 144 -18.00 29.81 17.97
C LEU A 144 -18.92 29.98 19.19
N ASN A 145 -19.11 31.21 19.66
CA ASN A 145 -19.98 31.55 20.77
C ASN A 145 -19.68 30.83 22.09
N ALA A 146 -18.42 30.34 22.26
CA ALA A 146 -17.97 29.81 23.53
C ALA A 146 -17.37 30.94 24.36
N GLU A 147 -18.13 31.43 25.39
CA GLU A 147 -17.79 32.59 26.20
C GLU A 147 -16.55 32.36 27.09
N GLU A 148 -15.98 33.46 27.59
CA GLU A 148 -14.94 33.38 28.64
C GLU A 148 -15.50 32.64 29.85
N GLY A 149 -14.78 31.66 30.38
CA GLY A 149 -15.24 30.80 31.48
C GLY A 149 -15.94 29.51 31.05
N HIS A 150 -16.09 29.26 29.73
CA HIS A 150 -16.57 27.97 29.27
C HIS A 150 -15.55 26.85 29.64
N PRO A 151 -16.00 25.71 30.23
CA PRO A 151 -15.09 24.66 30.72
C PRO A 151 -14.03 24.18 29.70
N SER A 152 -14.41 24.05 28.42
CA SER A 152 -13.50 23.64 27.37
C SER A 152 -12.34 24.61 27.09
N ARG A 153 -12.38 25.83 27.63
CA ARG A 153 -11.29 26.83 27.57
C ARG A 153 -10.28 26.68 28.71
N ASP A 154 -10.57 25.83 29.68
CA ASP A 154 -9.70 25.67 30.84
C ASP A 154 -8.35 25.04 30.42
N TRP A 155 -7.28 25.43 31.10
CA TRP A 155 -5.96 24.87 30.93
C TRP A 155 -5.89 23.38 31.23
N SER A 156 -6.81 22.83 31.99
CA SER A 156 -6.95 21.40 32.24
C SER A 156 -7.34 20.61 30.98
N ASP A 157 -8.07 21.24 30.05
CA ASP A 157 -8.68 20.57 28.90
C ASP A 157 -7.99 20.95 27.58
N THR A 158 -7.35 22.12 27.51
CA THR A 158 -6.80 22.68 26.27
C THR A 158 -5.27 22.89 26.33
N PHE A 159 -4.58 22.55 25.25
CA PHE A 159 -3.14 22.78 25.09
C PHE A 159 -2.89 24.19 24.53
N TYR A 160 -2.51 25.14 25.40
CA TYR A 160 -2.08 26.47 25.03
C TYR A 160 -0.58 26.58 24.85
N PHE A 161 -0.12 27.48 23.97
CA PHE A 161 1.30 27.78 23.73
C PHE A 161 1.77 29.02 24.50
N ASP A 162 0.85 29.89 24.91
CA ASP A 162 1.14 31.15 25.60
C ASP A 162 0.31 31.30 26.88
N GLU A 163 0.84 32.09 27.82
CA GLU A 163 0.17 32.36 29.09
C GLU A 163 -1.14 33.17 28.91
N ASP A 164 -1.22 33.95 27.82
CA ASP A 164 -2.42 34.75 27.49
C ASP A 164 -3.55 33.89 26.89
N SER A 165 -3.32 32.56 26.70
CA SER A 165 -4.30 31.61 26.13
C SER A 165 -4.84 32.01 24.75
N ARG A 166 -4.01 32.67 23.92
CA ARG A 166 -4.40 33.16 22.59
C ARG A 166 -4.09 32.16 21.46
N VAL A 167 -3.02 31.37 21.64
CA VAL A 167 -2.56 30.37 20.67
C VAL A 167 -2.62 28.99 21.31
N MET A 168 -3.19 28.02 20.60
CA MET A 168 -3.47 26.70 21.13
C MET A 168 -3.37 25.61 20.06
N LEU A 169 -3.31 24.36 20.48
CA LEU A 169 -3.69 23.23 19.61
C LEU A 169 -5.22 23.17 19.55
N ARG A 170 -5.78 23.15 18.34
CA ARG A 170 -7.25 23.14 18.17
C ARG A 170 -7.88 21.94 18.87
N SER A 171 -8.92 22.18 19.64
CA SER A 171 -9.68 21.15 20.36
C SER A 171 -10.82 20.53 19.52
N GLN A 172 -11.07 21.09 18.36
CA GLN A 172 -12.11 20.72 17.39
C GLN A 172 -11.72 21.21 15.99
N THR A 173 -12.35 20.68 14.95
CA THR A 173 -12.15 21.18 13.58
C THR A 173 -13.09 22.33 13.19
N SER A 174 -13.98 22.75 14.11
CA SER A 174 -14.92 23.87 13.94
C SER A 174 -14.28 25.21 13.53
N PRO A 175 -13.02 25.56 13.87
CA PRO A 175 -12.35 26.74 13.31
C PRO A 175 -12.37 26.80 11.79
N MET A 176 -12.39 25.65 11.10
CA MET A 176 -12.51 25.61 9.64
C MET A 176 -13.88 26.06 9.14
N GLN A 177 -14.95 25.86 9.94
CA GLN A 177 -16.27 26.39 9.63
C GLN A 177 -16.25 27.92 9.64
N VAL A 178 -15.62 28.52 10.65
CA VAL A 178 -15.46 29.99 10.75
C VAL A 178 -14.63 30.50 9.56
N ARG A 179 -13.52 29.88 9.25
CA ARG A 179 -12.68 30.27 8.10
C ARG A 179 -13.43 30.16 6.78
N ALA A 180 -14.25 29.12 6.61
CA ALA A 180 -15.09 28.98 5.43
C ALA A 180 -16.13 30.10 5.32
N MET A 181 -16.81 30.46 6.43
CA MET A 181 -17.75 31.56 6.47
C MET A 181 -17.12 32.92 6.10
N GLU A 182 -15.86 33.13 6.49
CA GLU A 182 -15.14 34.39 6.18
C GLU A 182 -14.59 34.46 4.76
N THR A 183 -14.33 33.33 4.13
CA THR A 183 -13.59 33.30 2.85
C THR A 183 -14.38 32.79 1.65
N MET A 184 -15.41 31.98 1.87
CA MET A 184 -16.20 31.35 0.81
C MET A 184 -17.45 32.17 0.50
N LYS A 185 -17.96 32.01 -0.70
CA LYS A 185 -19.23 32.59 -1.13
C LYS A 185 -20.38 31.63 -0.76
N LEU A 186 -21.50 32.20 -0.32
CA LEU A 186 -22.75 31.47 -0.10
C LEU A 186 -23.35 30.97 -1.43
N PRO A 187 -23.96 29.79 -1.46
CA PRO A 187 -24.12 28.85 -0.35
C PRO A 187 -22.84 28.09 -0.02
N ILE A 188 -22.65 27.68 1.23
CA ILE A 188 -21.48 26.95 1.73
C ILE A 188 -21.88 25.51 2.07
N ARG A 189 -21.12 24.54 1.58
CA ARG A 189 -21.24 23.12 1.94
C ARG A 189 -19.84 22.56 2.07
N ILE A 190 -19.40 22.32 3.29
CA ILE A 190 -18.05 21.87 3.58
C ILE A 190 -18.01 20.69 4.52
N VAL A 191 -16.94 19.91 4.43
CA VAL A 191 -16.53 18.95 5.44
C VAL A 191 -15.04 19.18 5.75
N ALA A 192 -14.72 19.25 7.04
CA ALA A 192 -13.39 19.56 7.54
C ALA A 192 -12.88 18.41 8.43
N PRO A 193 -12.17 17.41 7.87
CA PRO A 193 -11.50 16.40 8.67
C PRO A 193 -10.19 16.95 9.23
N GLY A 194 -9.76 16.47 10.39
CA GLY A 194 -8.46 16.83 10.91
C GLY A 194 -8.17 16.32 12.31
N ARG A 195 -6.90 16.43 12.69
CA ARG A 195 -6.45 16.14 14.05
C ARG A 195 -6.89 17.23 15.00
N VAL A 196 -7.23 16.82 16.21
CA VAL A 196 -7.64 17.68 17.31
C VAL A 196 -6.99 17.19 18.61
N TYR A 197 -6.93 18.07 19.60
CA TYR A 197 -6.13 17.86 20.80
C TYR A 197 -6.89 18.27 22.04
N ARG A 198 -6.93 17.39 23.05
CA ARG A 198 -7.50 17.66 24.37
C ARG A 198 -6.62 17.04 25.43
N LYS A 199 -6.56 17.61 26.61
CA LYS A 199 -5.74 17.07 27.72
C LYS A 199 -6.44 15.87 28.41
N ASP A 200 -6.91 14.93 27.62
CA ASP A 200 -7.49 13.68 28.10
C ASP A 200 -6.41 12.68 28.48
N GLU A 201 -6.68 11.89 29.52
CA GLU A 201 -5.84 10.74 29.83
C GLU A 201 -6.05 9.62 28.81
N VAL A 202 -4.97 8.87 28.52
CA VAL A 202 -5.01 7.77 27.55
C VAL A 202 -5.71 6.55 28.16
N ASP A 203 -6.84 6.17 27.59
CA ASP A 203 -7.54 4.94 27.90
C ASP A 203 -8.05 4.20 26.65
N ALA A 204 -8.91 3.20 26.82
CA ALA A 204 -9.47 2.43 25.71
C ALA A 204 -10.40 3.25 24.79
N THR A 205 -10.78 4.47 25.20
CA THR A 205 -11.79 5.31 24.54
C THR A 205 -11.36 6.77 24.33
N HIS A 206 -10.29 7.21 24.98
CA HIS A 206 -9.75 8.56 24.94
C HIS A 206 -8.27 8.58 24.57
N SER A 207 -7.88 9.62 23.83
CA SER A 207 -6.50 9.95 23.49
C SER A 207 -6.35 11.48 23.48
N PRO A 208 -5.22 12.02 23.95
CA PRO A 208 -4.97 13.46 23.89
C PRO A 208 -4.88 14.01 22.46
N MET A 209 -4.61 13.15 21.49
CA MET A 209 -4.68 13.45 20.07
C MET A 209 -5.67 12.47 19.42
N PHE A 210 -6.66 12.99 18.71
CA PHE A 210 -7.64 12.21 17.97
C PHE A 210 -8.07 12.96 16.71
N HIS A 211 -8.98 12.36 15.92
CA HIS A 211 -9.43 12.99 14.68
C HIS A 211 -10.93 13.27 14.75
N GLN A 212 -11.30 14.43 14.23
CA GLN A 212 -12.71 14.78 13.99
C GLN A 212 -12.97 14.98 12.51
N VAL A 213 -14.21 14.73 12.13
CA VAL A 213 -14.77 15.13 10.85
C VAL A 213 -15.98 15.99 11.15
N GLU A 214 -15.90 17.28 10.84
CA GLU A 214 -17.00 18.21 11.00
C GLU A 214 -17.52 18.68 9.65
N GLY A 215 -18.79 18.95 9.56
CA GLY A 215 -19.38 19.47 8.34
C GLY A 215 -20.39 20.57 8.64
N MET A 216 -20.57 21.43 7.63
CA MET A 216 -21.44 22.61 7.72
C MET A 216 -22.13 22.85 6.39
N VAL A 217 -23.38 23.22 6.45
CA VAL A 217 -24.18 23.79 5.34
C VAL A 217 -24.74 25.11 5.75
N ILE A 218 -24.60 26.14 4.90
CA ILE A 218 -25.25 27.44 5.03
C ILE A 218 -25.89 27.81 3.70
N ASP A 219 -27.19 28.04 3.72
CA ASP A 219 -27.98 28.43 2.56
C ASP A 219 -29.25 29.11 3.03
N LYS A 220 -30.07 29.63 2.12
CA LYS A 220 -31.40 30.19 2.45
C LYS A 220 -32.38 29.07 2.79
N GLY A 221 -33.05 29.21 3.92
CA GLY A 221 -34.14 28.32 4.33
C GLY A 221 -33.72 26.91 4.70
N VAL A 222 -32.47 26.70 5.08
CA VAL A 222 -31.96 25.42 5.62
C VAL A 222 -32.60 25.11 6.96
N THR A 223 -33.00 23.86 7.16
CA THR A 223 -33.80 23.44 8.32
C THR A 223 -33.18 22.30 9.10
N MET A 224 -33.66 22.04 10.30
CA MET A 224 -33.34 20.87 11.10
C MET A 224 -33.73 19.52 10.39
N ALA A 225 -34.73 19.58 9.52
CA ALA A 225 -35.12 18.40 8.72
C ALA A 225 -34.06 18.05 7.68
N ASP A 226 -33.42 19.04 7.06
CA ASP A 226 -32.33 18.85 6.12
C ASP A 226 -31.11 18.26 6.82
N LEU A 227 -30.77 18.74 8.03
CA LEU A 227 -29.74 18.15 8.86
C LEU A 227 -29.99 16.67 9.12
N LYS A 228 -31.19 16.35 9.64
CA LYS A 228 -31.61 14.98 9.96
C LYS A 228 -31.57 14.07 8.72
N GLY A 229 -32.09 14.55 7.59
CA GLY A 229 -32.10 13.82 6.34
C GLY A 229 -30.69 13.49 5.84
N THR A 230 -29.82 14.50 5.85
CA THR A 230 -28.40 14.34 5.44
C THR A 230 -27.68 13.35 6.34
N LEU A 231 -27.77 13.50 7.66
CA LEU A 231 -27.09 12.61 8.60
C LEU A 231 -27.62 11.17 8.56
N ASN A 232 -28.93 10.97 8.38
CA ASN A 232 -29.49 9.64 8.19
C ASN A 232 -28.91 8.95 6.95
N LEU A 233 -28.83 9.67 5.83
CA LEU A 233 -28.24 9.14 4.60
C LEU A 233 -26.76 8.77 4.80
N VAL A 234 -25.98 9.60 5.50
CA VAL A 234 -24.59 9.30 5.86
C VAL A 234 -24.50 8.03 6.68
N MET A 235 -25.36 7.85 7.69
CA MET A 235 -25.36 6.64 8.53
C MET A 235 -25.74 5.39 7.75
N GLU A 236 -26.70 5.48 6.83
CA GLU A 236 -27.07 4.36 5.96
C GLU A 236 -25.92 3.98 5.02
N GLN A 237 -25.20 4.94 4.47
CA GLN A 237 -24.04 4.65 3.61
C GLN A 237 -22.86 4.05 4.39
N LEU A 238 -22.63 4.50 5.62
CA LEU A 238 -21.53 3.99 6.46
C LEU A 238 -21.82 2.62 7.07
N PHE A 239 -23.06 2.37 7.49
CA PHE A 239 -23.42 1.20 8.30
C PHE A 239 -24.38 0.22 7.62
N GLY A 240 -24.87 0.58 6.45
CA GLY A 240 -25.78 -0.23 5.64
C GLY A 240 -27.23 0.25 5.68
N GLU A 241 -27.98 -0.16 4.67
CA GLU A 241 -29.40 0.13 4.51
C GLU A 241 -30.22 -0.34 5.73
N GLY A 242 -31.17 0.47 6.14
CA GLY A 242 -32.01 0.19 7.32
C GLY A 242 -31.37 0.52 8.67
N THR A 243 -30.24 1.26 8.67
CA THR A 243 -29.63 1.75 9.91
C THR A 243 -30.61 2.65 10.66
N VAL A 244 -30.97 2.26 11.89
CA VAL A 244 -31.90 3.02 12.73
C VAL A 244 -31.13 4.04 13.57
N THR A 245 -31.57 5.30 13.47
CA THR A 245 -30.98 6.43 14.18
C THR A 245 -31.99 7.06 15.14
N ARG A 246 -31.50 7.76 16.15
CA ARG A 246 -32.31 8.66 16.97
C ARG A 246 -31.56 9.94 17.27
N PHE A 247 -32.30 11.04 17.41
CA PHE A 247 -31.75 12.33 17.82
C PHE A 247 -32.20 12.62 19.23
N ARG A 248 -31.26 13.02 20.09
CA ARG A 248 -31.52 13.44 21.47
C ARG A 248 -31.17 14.93 21.61
N PRO A 249 -32.00 15.74 22.29
CA PRO A 249 -31.62 17.11 22.60
C PRO A 249 -30.30 17.17 23.38
N HIS A 250 -29.50 18.15 23.03
CA HIS A 250 -28.23 18.44 23.72
C HIS A 250 -27.96 19.95 23.68
N HIS A 251 -26.90 20.42 24.31
CA HIS A 251 -26.49 21.83 24.26
C HIS A 251 -25.04 21.95 23.78
N PHE A 252 -24.84 22.79 22.76
CA PHE A 252 -23.51 23.27 22.33
C PHE A 252 -23.58 24.79 22.16
N PRO A 253 -22.53 25.56 22.52
CA PRO A 253 -22.58 27.03 22.46
C PRO A 253 -22.75 27.56 21.03
N PHE A 254 -22.30 26.82 20.04
CA PHE A 254 -22.27 27.21 18.61
C PHE A 254 -23.50 26.73 17.81
N THR A 255 -24.41 25.98 18.42
CA THR A 255 -25.64 25.51 17.75
C THR A 255 -26.88 25.67 18.63
N GLU A 256 -28.02 26.02 18.00
CA GLU A 256 -29.34 26.13 18.67
C GLU A 256 -30.46 25.97 17.61
N PRO A 257 -31.32 24.93 17.70
CA PRO A 257 -31.26 23.83 18.65
C PRO A 257 -30.08 22.88 18.37
N SER A 258 -29.59 22.23 19.42
CA SER A 258 -28.52 21.22 19.36
C SER A 258 -29.07 19.83 19.63
N CYS A 259 -28.42 18.83 19.08
CA CYS A 259 -28.74 17.43 19.33
C CYS A 259 -27.50 16.55 19.24
N GLU A 260 -27.57 15.39 19.85
CA GLU A 260 -26.70 14.25 19.59
C GLU A 260 -27.46 13.24 18.77
N MET A 261 -26.71 12.53 17.92
CA MET A 261 -27.25 11.45 17.11
C MET A 261 -26.67 10.12 17.57
N ASP A 262 -27.55 9.20 17.89
CA ASP A 262 -27.22 7.82 18.21
C ASP A 262 -27.64 6.90 17.07
N VAL A 263 -26.90 5.80 16.93
CA VAL A 263 -27.26 4.68 16.05
C VAL A 263 -27.57 3.46 16.89
N GLN A 264 -28.59 2.72 16.51
CA GLN A 264 -28.96 1.46 17.17
C GLN A 264 -27.79 0.49 17.21
N CYS A 265 -27.54 -0.11 18.35
CA CYS A 265 -26.43 -1.06 18.53
C CYS A 265 -26.60 -2.29 17.63
N HIS A 266 -25.73 -2.43 16.63
CA HIS A 266 -25.75 -3.52 15.69
C HIS A 266 -25.58 -4.91 16.32
N LYS A 267 -24.93 -4.97 17.51
CA LYS A 267 -24.64 -6.22 18.20
C LYS A 267 -25.85 -6.80 18.91
N CYS A 268 -26.69 -5.96 19.50
CA CYS A 268 -27.85 -6.38 20.27
C CYS A 268 -29.20 -5.98 19.67
N GLY A 269 -29.21 -5.23 18.55
CA GLY A 269 -30.46 -4.76 17.94
C GLY A 269 -31.33 -3.93 18.86
N GLY A 270 -30.72 -3.06 19.68
CA GLY A 270 -31.42 -2.20 20.63
C GLY A 270 -31.76 -2.83 22.00
N LYS A 271 -31.45 -4.11 22.23
CA LYS A 271 -31.83 -4.82 23.48
C LYS A 271 -30.92 -4.53 24.68
N GLY A 272 -29.78 -3.91 24.45
CA GLY A 272 -28.76 -3.69 25.46
C GLY A 272 -27.72 -4.82 25.52
N CYS A 273 -26.43 -4.44 25.52
CA CYS A 273 -25.30 -5.37 25.67
C CYS A 273 -24.07 -4.63 26.24
N PRO A 274 -22.99 -5.34 26.58
CA PRO A 274 -21.77 -4.69 27.08
C PRO A 274 -21.19 -3.62 26.12
N THR A 275 -21.32 -3.80 24.79
CA THR A 275 -20.83 -2.86 23.78
C THR A 275 -21.54 -1.51 23.85
N CYS A 276 -22.84 -1.47 24.09
CA CYS A 276 -23.63 -0.26 24.26
C CYS A 276 -23.90 0.06 25.73
N LYS A 277 -23.16 -0.55 26.67
CA LYS A 277 -23.29 -0.38 28.13
C LYS A 277 -24.73 -0.57 28.64
N GLY A 278 -25.49 -1.47 27.99
CA GLY A 278 -26.88 -1.79 28.35
C GLY A 278 -27.94 -0.89 27.69
N GLU A 279 -27.58 0.20 27.03
CA GLU A 279 -28.53 1.19 26.52
C GLU A 279 -29.21 0.81 25.18
N GLY A 280 -28.61 -0.10 24.42
CA GLY A 280 -29.10 -0.46 23.09
C GLY A 280 -28.73 0.54 21.98
N TRP A 281 -28.14 1.67 22.32
CA TRP A 281 -27.76 2.77 21.41
C TRP A 281 -26.29 3.14 21.59
N ILE A 282 -25.71 3.69 20.54
CA ILE A 282 -24.32 4.17 20.54
C ILE A 282 -24.31 5.56 19.94
N GLU A 283 -23.85 6.53 20.71
CA GLU A 283 -23.62 7.90 20.24
C GLU A 283 -22.56 7.93 19.15
N VAL A 284 -22.83 8.68 18.08
CA VAL A 284 -21.94 8.81 16.91
C VAL A 284 -21.44 10.23 16.74
N LEU A 285 -22.31 11.24 16.90
CA LEU A 285 -21.98 12.62 16.61
C LEU A 285 -22.87 13.62 17.38
N GLY A 286 -22.35 14.85 17.51
CA GLY A 286 -23.11 16.02 17.89
C GLY A 286 -23.46 16.85 16.66
N ALA A 287 -24.63 17.51 16.68
CA ALA A 287 -25.09 18.33 15.56
C ALA A 287 -26.08 19.41 16.03
N GLY A 288 -26.40 20.35 15.15
CA GLY A 288 -27.45 21.35 15.42
C GLY A 288 -27.54 22.41 14.32
N MET A 289 -28.52 23.27 14.46
CA MET A 289 -28.61 24.49 13.66
C MET A 289 -27.55 25.48 14.15
N ILE A 290 -26.86 26.13 13.25
CA ILE A 290 -25.81 27.10 13.60
C ILE A 290 -26.47 28.26 14.37
N HIS A 291 -25.87 28.61 15.51
CA HIS A 291 -26.37 29.70 16.34
C HIS A 291 -26.31 31.03 15.56
N PRO A 292 -27.35 31.89 15.56
CA PRO A 292 -27.36 33.14 14.81
C PRO A 292 -26.15 34.04 15.08
N ARG A 293 -25.70 34.15 16.34
CA ARG A 293 -24.48 34.91 16.69
C ARG A 293 -23.20 34.39 15.96
N VAL A 294 -23.08 33.10 15.67
CA VAL A 294 -21.93 32.54 14.94
C VAL A 294 -21.94 33.01 13.49
N LEU A 295 -23.12 33.08 12.86
CA LEU A 295 -23.28 33.62 11.51
C LEU A 295 -22.94 35.10 11.49
N GLU A 296 -23.49 35.88 12.41
CA GLU A 296 -23.28 37.32 12.53
C GLU A 296 -21.82 37.70 12.79
N MET A 297 -21.15 36.97 13.70
CA MET A 297 -19.71 37.15 13.98
C MET A 297 -18.82 36.85 12.78
N SER A 298 -19.33 36.07 11.85
CA SER A 298 -18.67 35.73 10.59
C SER A 298 -19.11 36.60 9.41
N GLY A 299 -19.97 37.63 9.66
CA GLY A 299 -20.42 38.58 8.66
C GLY A 299 -21.57 38.08 7.78
N ILE A 300 -22.27 37.03 8.18
CA ILE A 300 -23.43 36.47 7.47
C ILE A 300 -24.72 36.94 8.15
N ASP A 301 -25.68 37.44 7.35
CA ASP A 301 -26.99 37.87 7.83
C ASP A 301 -27.83 36.66 8.27
N SER A 302 -28.06 36.55 9.58
CA SER A 302 -28.79 35.45 10.20
C SER A 302 -30.32 35.50 9.95
N GLU A 303 -30.86 36.63 9.47
CA GLU A 303 -32.25 36.74 9.05
C GLU A 303 -32.48 36.22 7.62
N GLU A 304 -31.43 36.23 6.76
CA GLU A 304 -31.50 35.76 5.39
C GLU A 304 -31.02 34.32 5.22
N TYR A 305 -30.00 33.92 5.99
CA TYR A 305 -29.33 32.62 5.89
C TYR A 305 -29.47 31.83 7.18
N THR A 306 -29.70 30.54 7.01
CA THR A 306 -29.64 29.55 8.09
C THR A 306 -28.62 28.46 7.76
N GLY A 307 -28.21 27.72 8.74
CA GLY A 307 -27.28 26.62 8.51
C GLY A 307 -27.33 25.56 9.59
N TRP A 308 -26.70 24.47 9.31
CA TRP A 308 -26.49 23.40 10.29
C TRP A 308 -25.05 22.93 10.27
N ALA A 309 -24.62 22.37 11.38
CA ALA A 309 -23.30 21.77 11.53
C ALA A 309 -23.38 20.47 12.31
N PHE A 310 -22.40 19.62 12.10
CA PHE A 310 -22.19 18.40 12.87
C PHE A 310 -20.70 18.15 13.10
N GLY A 311 -20.38 17.35 14.13
CA GLY A 311 -19.02 16.89 14.42
C GLY A 311 -19.02 15.45 14.91
N MET A 312 -18.19 14.61 14.30
CA MET A 312 -18.01 13.19 14.65
C MET A 312 -16.56 12.85 14.90
N GLY A 313 -16.31 11.97 15.88
CA GLY A 313 -14.99 11.41 16.13
C GLY A 313 -14.69 10.26 15.14
N LEU A 314 -13.61 10.40 14.37
CA LEU A 314 -13.23 9.43 13.34
C LEU A 314 -12.84 8.08 13.94
N GLU A 315 -12.14 8.06 15.09
CA GLU A 315 -11.76 6.85 15.79
C GLU A 315 -12.94 5.98 16.16
N ARG A 316 -14.02 6.59 16.71
CA ARG A 316 -15.24 5.84 17.07
C ARG A 316 -15.87 5.18 15.85
N LEU A 317 -15.85 5.84 14.71
CA LEU A 317 -16.34 5.29 13.44
C LEU A 317 -15.45 4.15 12.94
N ALA A 318 -14.11 4.37 12.92
CA ALA A 318 -13.14 3.36 12.50
C ALA A 318 -13.20 2.11 13.40
N MET A 319 -13.25 2.31 14.73
CA MET A 319 -13.39 1.21 15.71
C MET A 319 -14.65 0.39 15.44
N ARG A 320 -15.76 1.06 15.15
CA ARG A 320 -17.01 0.38 14.82
C ARG A 320 -16.95 -0.33 13.47
N ARG A 321 -16.45 0.34 12.44
CA ARG A 321 -16.35 -0.17 11.07
C ARG A 321 -15.49 -1.42 11.01
N PHE A 322 -14.35 -1.40 11.70
CA PHE A 322 -13.35 -2.47 11.67
C PHE A 322 -13.40 -3.39 12.91
N LYS A 323 -14.39 -3.20 13.81
CA LYS A 323 -14.56 -4.00 15.04
C LYS A 323 -13.36 -3.95 15.98
N ILE A 324 -12.68 -2.81 16.03
CA ILE A 324 -11.56 -2.55 16.94
C ILE A 324 -12.13 -2.28 18.34
N SER A 325 -11.63 -2.97 19.36
CA SER A 325 -12.16 -2.92 20.72
C SER A 325 -11.49 -1.88 21.62
N ASP A 326 -10.30 -1.42 21.26
CA ASP A 326 -9.48 -0.54 22.08
C ASP A 326 -8.83 0.53 21.18
N LEU A 327 -9.02 1.81 21.54
CA LEU A 327 -8.51 2.96 20.80
C LEU A 327 -6.97 2.96 20.68
N ARG A 328 -6.29 2.50 21.71
CA ARG A 328 -4.83 2.49 21.78
C ARG A 328 -4.21 1.70 20.65
N LEU A 329 -4.85 0.60 20.22
CA LEU A 329 -4.39 -0.22 19.09
C LEU A 329 -4.23 0.57 17.78
N ILE A 330 -5.02 1.63 17.61
CA ILE A 330 -4.94 2.50 16.43
C ILE A 330 -3.64 3.32 16.41
N PHE A 331 -3.11 3.67 17.60
CA PHE A 331 -1.97 4.57 17.75
C PHE A 331 -0.65 3.87 18.13
N GLU A 332 -0.69 2.61 18.54
CA GLU A 332 0.50 1.83 18.96
C GLU A 332 1.40 1.42 17.79
N ASN A 333 0.93 1.55 16.57
CA ASN A 333 1.66 1.19 15.34
C ASN A 333 2.20 -0.26 15.34
N ASP A 334 1.47 -1.21 15.97
CA ASP A 334 1.81 -2.63 15.93
C ASP A 334 1.49 -3.22 14.55
N ILE A 335 2.53 -3.70 13.86
CA ILE A 335 2.39 -4.26 12.51
C ILE A 335 1.41 -5.44 12.46
N ARG A 336 1.35 -6.27 13.51
CA ARG A 336 0.43 -7.42 13.59
C ARG A 336 -1.03 -6.98 13.64
N PHE A 337 -1.29 -5.78 14.19
CA PHE A 337 -2.60 -5.16 14.16
C PHE A 337 -2.89 -4.56 12.77
N LEU A 338 -1.94 -3.82 12.21
CA LEU A 338 -2.11 -3.12 10.94
C LEU A 338 -2.25 -4.08 9.73
N GLU A 339 -1.59 -5.23 9.76
CA GLU A 339 -1.70 -6.26 8.72
C GLU A 339 -3.10 -6.92 8.63
N GLN A 340 -4.00 -6.66 9.59
CA GLN A 340 -5.37 -7.19 9.58
C GLN A 340 -6.35 -6.38 8.69
N PHE A 341 -5.91 -5.24 8.15
CA PHE A 341 -6.78 -4.29 7.43
C PHE A 341 -6.41 -4.04 5.97
#